data_b3e880b2c40c7f2a97daca4f82822786
#
_entry.id   b3e880b2c40c7f2a97daca4f82822786
#
_cell.length_a   1.000
_cell.length_b   1.000
_cell.length_c   1.000
_cell.angle_alpha   90.00
_cell.angle_beta   90.00
_cell.angle_gamma   90.00
#
_symmetry.space_group_name_H-M   'P 1'
#
loop_
_entity.id
_entity.type
_entity.pdbx_description
1 polymer ?
#
loop_
_entity_poly.entity_id
_entity_poly.type
_entity_poly.pdbx_seq_one_letter_code
_entity_poly.pdbx_strand_id
1 'polypeptide(L)'
;MKITTISNSLVSLVALVLYALNGAAFALDVNITQDMSYAAIEQNGETFRIQRIQDQSNQLTGGFAKTSRKCPPFCIQPMIVAPGVETFGELEVIQFINEQVKTNQGILIDARTPSWHAKGTIPGSVNVPFTVFALSRNDKELIEVMKKFDVERRKTAASGYWTDLKDILGIEKKPNPFWDFSSAKNLLLWCNGMWCGQSPRAIQGLLKLGYPAKKLKYYRDGMQGWQILGLTVTTPK
;
A
#
# COMPACT_ATOMS: atom_id res chain seq x y z
N MET A 1 66.96 -29.79 -20.15
CA MET A 1 65.95 -28.89 -19.60
C MET A 1 64.58 -29.36 -20.13
N LYS A 2 63.81 -30.09 -19.32
CA LYS A 2 62.51 -30.64 -19.72
C LYS A 2 61.41 -29.65 -19.27
N ILE A 3 60.73 -29.08 -20.24
CA ILE A 3 59.57 -28.22 -20.00
C ILE A 3 58.32 -29.12 -19.91
N THR A 4 57.73 -29.18 -18.74
CA THR A 4 56.51 -29.94 -18.50
C THR A 4 55.31 -29.10 -18.95
N THR A 5 54.64 -29.55 -20.00
CA THR A 5 53.36 -28.99 -20.45
C THR A 5 52.27 -29.35 -19.47
N ILE A 6 51.77 -28.34 -18.74
CA ILE A 6 50.60 -28.49 -17.88
C ILE A 6 49.36 -28.55 -18.77
N SER A 7 48.65 -29.67 -18.66
CA SER A 7 47.50 -30.04 -19.48
C SER A 7 46.33 -29.02 -19.32
N ASN A 8 45.87 -28.50 -20.44
CA ASN A 8 44.69 -27.61 -20.57
C ASN A 8 43.36 -28.25 -20.09
N SER A 9 43.38 -29.51 -19.69
CA SER A 9 42.20 -30.26 -19.23
C SER A 9 41.75 -29.88 -17.81
N LEU A 10 42.65 -29.41 -16.95
CA LEU A 10 42.29 -29.00 -15.58
C LEU A 10 41.55 -27.65 -15.52
N VAL A 11 41.88 -26.74 -16.45
CA VAL A 11 41.23 -25.41 -16.50
C VAL A 11 39.79 -25.50 -16.98
N SER A 12 39.49 -26.44 -17.91
CA SER A 12 38.12 -26.65 -18.39
C SER A 12 37.19 -27.28 -17.35
N LEU A 13 37.71 -28.14 -16.46
CA LEU A 13 36.89 -28.75 -15.40
C LEU A 13 36.50 -27.76 -14.30
N VAL A 14 37.39 -26.85 -13.96
CA VAL A 14 37.12 -25.80 -12.95
C VAL A 14 36.13 -24.78 -13.47
N ALA A 15 36.16 -24.44 -14.78
CA ALA A 15 35.20 -23.53 -15.38
C ALA A 15 33.76 -24.15 -15.44
N LEU A 16 33.64 -25.46 -15.67
CA LEU A 16 32.34 -26.17 -15.68
C LEU A 16 31.73 -26.26 -14.26
N VAL A 17 32.52 -26.40 -13.20
CA VAL A 17 32.05 -26.45 -11.80
C VAL A 17 31.62 -25.09 -11.34
N LEU A 18 32.24 -23.99 -11.79
CA LEU A 18 31.83 -22.62 -11.46
C LEU A 18 30.51 -22.18 -12.16
N TYR A 19 30.19 -22.76 -13.32
CA TYR A 19 28.91 -22.50 -14.00
C TYR A 19 27.74 -23.26 -13.38
N ALA A 20 27.98 -24.38 -12.70
CA ALA A 20 26.93 -25.16 -12.01
C ALA A 20 26.48 -24.54 -10.66
N LEU A 21 27.19 -23.52 -10.17
CA LEU A 21 26.83 -22.76 -8.94
C LEU A 21 25.97 -21.52 -9.21
N ASN A 22 25.61 -21.26 -10.49
CA ASN A 22 24.57 -20.28 -10.81
C ASN A 22 23.22 -20.83 -10.37
N GLY A 23 22.83 -20.44 -9.17
CA GLY A 23 21.64 -20.72 -8.44
C GLY A 23 20.50 -21.39 -9.18
N ALA A 24 20.24 -22.64 -8.87
CA ALA A 24 18.91 -23.18 -9.08
C ALA A 24 17.93 -22.20 -8.39
N ALA A 25 17.25 -21.39 -9.18
CA ALA A 25 16.09 -20.65 -8.69
C ALA A 25 15.08 -21.72 -8.26
N PHE A 26 15.05 -22.05 -6.97
CA PHE A 26 14.04 -22.94 -6.44
C PHE A 26 12.68 -22.34 -6.81
N ALA A 27 11.90 -23.09 -7.58
CA ALA A 27 10.51 -22.73 -7.83
C ALA A 27 9.82 -22.58 -6.48
N LEU A 28 9.03 -21.51 -6.30
CA LEU A 28 8.26 -21.33 -5.07
C LEU A 28 7.08 -22.30 -5.14
N ASP A 29 6.91 -23.13 -4.11
CA ASP A 29 5.79 -24.07 -4.00
C ASP A 29 4.51 -23.37 -3.54
N VAL A 30 4.64 -22.33 -2.69
CA VAL A 30 3.53 -21.52 -2.21
C VAL A 30 3.45 -20.23 -3.02
N ASN A 31 2.67 -20.25 -4.10
CA ASN A 31 2.50 -19.11 -5.00
C ASN A 31 1.42 -18.14 -4.51
N ILE A 32 1.47 -16.88 -4.98
CA ILE A 32 0.41 -15.89 -4.76
C ILE A 32 -0.85 -16.31 -5.52
N THR A 33 -0.71 -16.62 -6.82
CA THR A 33 -1.74 -17.24 -7.66
C THR A 33 -1.11 -18.39 -8.44
N GLN A 34 -1.91 -19.12 -9.20
CA GLN A 34 -1.43 -20.22 -10.06
C GLN A 34 -0.29 -19.76 -10.98
N ASP A 35 -0.37 -18.53 -11.50
CA ASP A 35 0.55 -17.97 -12.48
C ASP A 35 1.49 -16.90 -11.89
N MET A 36 1.37 -16.57 -10.59
CA MET A 36 2.17 -15.55 -9.94
C MET A 36 2.83 -16.09 -8.68
N SER A 37 4.13 -16.34 -8.73
CA SER A 37 4.90 -16.78 -7.55
C SER A 37 5.30 -15.61 -6.64
N TYR A 38 5.58 -14.44 -7.21
CA TYR A 38 5.89 -13.21 -6.48
C TYR A 38 5.60 -11.94 -7.30
N ALA A 39 5.49 -10.80 -6.64
CA ALA A 39 5.48 -9.47 -7.25
C ALA A 39 6.72 -8.68 -6.78
N ALA A 40 7.46 -8.07 -7.72
CA ALA A 40 8.61 -7.22 -7.40
C ALA A 40 8.16 -5.75 -7.32
N ILE A 41 8.58 -5.05 -6.26
CA ILE A 41 8.33 -3.62 -6.07
C ILE A 41 9.65 -2.91 -5.76
N GLU A 42 9.75 -1.65 -6.19
CA GLU A 42 10.86 -0.78 -5.85
C GLU A 42 10.39 0.30 -4.87
N GLN A 43 11.11 0.45 -3.77
CA GLN A 43 10.83 1.49 -2.77
C GLN A 43 12.16 2.02 -2.24
N ASN A 44 12.36 3.35 -2.30
CA ASN A 44 13.57 4.03 -1.82
C ASN A 44 14.88 3.47 -2.40
N GLY A 45 14.87 3.00 -3.66
CA GLY A 45 16.04 2.40 -4.33
C GLY A 45 16.33 0.95 -3.94
N GLU A 46 15.50 0.33 -3.10
CA GLU A 46 15.58 -1.09 -2.75
C GLU A 46 14.45 -1.86 -3.47
N THR A 47 14.77 -3.05 -3.98
CA THR A 47 13.78 -3.96 -4.57
C THR A 47 13.28 -4.93 -3.51
N PHE A 48 11.99 -4.94 -3.26
CA PHE A 48 11.31 -5.89 -2.39
C PHE A 48 10.52 -6.89 -3.23
N ARG A 49 10.43 -8.13 -2.73
CA ARG A 49 9.53 -9.14 -3.29
C ARG A 49 8.36 -9.33 -2.34
N ILE A 50 7.15 -9.15 -2.86
CA ILE A 50 5.94 -9.64 -2.22
C ILE A 50 5.79 -11.08 -2.68
N GLN A 51 5.90 -12.02 -1.76
CA GLN A 51 5.72 -13.46 -1.98
C GLN A 51 5.07 -14.07 -0.74
N ARG A 52 4.62 -15.30 -0.83
CA ARG A 52 4.11 -16.03 0.31
C ARG A 52 5.24 -16.74 1.07
N ILE A 53 5.05 -16.96 2.37
CA ILE A 53 5.94 -17.79 3.19
C ILE A 53 5.94 -19.20 2.62
N GLN A 54 7.14 -19.80 2.44
CA GLN A 54 7.30 -21.12 1.84
C GLN A 54 7.19 -22.27 2.84
N ASP A 55 7.26 -21.97 4.15
CA ASP A 55 6.99 -22.94 5.20
C ASP A 55 5.48 -23.21 5.32
N GLN A 56 5.04 -24.37 4.83
CA GLN A 56 3.62 -24.75 4.83
C GLN A 56 3.08 -25.05 6.25
N SER A 57 3.96 -25.16 7.26
CA SER A 57 3.58 -25.28 8.66
C SER A 57 3.43 -23.93 9.36
N ASN A 58 3.74 -22.81 8.69
CA ASN A 58 3.66 -21.47 9.25
C ASN A 58 2.23 -21.15 9.73
N GLN A 59 2.14 -20.62 10.92
CA GLN A 59 0.87 -20.23 11.54
C GLN A 59 0.90 -18.77 11.98
N LEU A 60 -0.26 -18.14 11.92
CA LEU A 60 -0.43 -16.80 12.44
C LEU A 60 -0.21 -16.77 13.94
N THR A 61 0.62 -15.84 14.41
CA THR A 61 1.00 -15.75 15.82
C THR A 61 0.70 -14.35 16.42
N GLY A 62 0.88 -14.23 17.73
CA GLY A 62 0.78 -12.96 18.42
C GLY A 62 -0.60 -12.30 18.36
N GLY A 63 -0.60 -10.98 18.21
CA GLY A 63 -1.83 -10.20 18.23
C GLY A 63 -2.79 -10.50 17.09
N PHE A 64 -2.30 -10.91 15.92
CA PHE A 64 -3.13 -11.19 14.76
C PHE A 64 -3.78 -12.59 14.79
N ALA A 65 -3.27 -13.52 15.60
CA ALA A 65 -3.93 -14.81 15.87
C ALA A 65 -5.17 -14.70 16.75
N LYS A 66 -5.36 -13.55 17.43
CA LYS A 66 -6.49 -13.31 18.34
C LYS A 66 -7.78 -13.16 17.57
N THR A 67 -8.74 -14.06 17.76
CA THR A 67 -10.04 -14.10 17.06
C THR A 67 -11.12 -13.27 17.75
N SER A 68 -11.04 -13.05 19.07
CA SER A 68 -12.05 -12.33 19.85
C SER A 68 -11.47 -11.05 20.44
N ARG A 69 -12.14 -9.91 20.17
CA ARG A 69 -11.72 -8.58 20.60
C ARG A 69 -12.90 -7.80 21.14
N LYS A 70 -12.67 -7.00 22.20
CA LYS A 70 -13.71 -6.15 22.79
C LYS A 70 -14.16 -5.07 21.79
N CYS A 71 -15.46 -4.95 21.58
CA CYS A 71 -16.07 -3.86 20.80
C CYS A 71 -16.93 -2.98 21.73
N PRO A 72 -16.73 -1.65 21.78
CA PRO A 72 -15.62 -0.91 21.20
C PRO A 72 -14.29 -1.15 21.93
N PRO A 73 -13.11 -0.86 21.33
CA PRO A 73 -12.92 -0.16 20.06
C PRO A 73 -12.78 -1.08 18.82
N PHE A 74 -12.72 -2.42 19.01
CA PHE A 74 -12.37 -3.35 17.93
C PHE A 74 -13.62 -3.97 17.29
N CYS A 75 -14.52 -3.10 16.79
CA CYS A 75 -15.75 -3.55 16.13
C CYS A 75 -15.51 -3.94 14.69
N ILE A 76 -16.31 -4.88 14.17
CA ILE A 76 -16.26 -5.30 12.77
C ILE A 76 -16.57 -4.09 11.87
N GLN A 77 -15.72 -3.88 10.86
CA GLN A 77 -15.89 -2.81 9.89
C GLN A 77 -16.70 -3.30 8.67
N PRO A 78 -17.49 -2.43 8.04
CA PRO A 78 -18.26 -2.79 6.85
C PRO A 78 -17.35 -3.09 5.65
N MET A 79 -17.86 -3.87 4.68
CA MET A 79 -17.18 -4.05 3.39
C MET A 79 -17.16 -2.75 2.59
N ILE A 80 -18.28 -2.03 2.55
CA ILE A 80 -18.38 -0.73 1.87
C ILE A 80 -18.26 0.35 2.94
N VAL A 81 -17.10 1.02 2.98
CA VAL A 81 -16.79 2.05 3.98
C VAL A 81 -17.50 3.37 3.68
N ALA A 82 -17.73 3.69 2.41
CA ALA A 82 -18.49 4.84 1.93
C ALA A 82 -18.92 4.65 0.46
N PRO A 83 -20.00 5.31 0.00
CA PRO A 83 -20.36 5.30 -1.41
C PRO A 83 -19.24 5.79 -2.32
N GLY A 84 -18.96 5.07 -3.40
CA GLY A 84 -17.92 5.40 -4.38
C GLY A 84 -16.49 5.05 -3.95
N VAL A 85 -16.29 4.47 -2.76
CA VAL A 85 -15.01 3.90 -2.31
C VAL A 85 -15.07 2.38 -2.54
N GLU A 86 -14.17 1.87 -3.38
CA GLU A 86 -14.06 0.43 -3.63
C GLU A 86 -13.28 -0.27 -2.52
N THR A 87 -13.70 -1.50 -2.21
CA THR A 87 -12.97 -2.38 -1.30
C THR A 87 -12.14 -3.36 -2.12
N PHE A 88 -10.86 -3.46 -1.78
CA PHE A 88 -9.86 -4.30 -2.43
C PHE A 88 -9.54 -5.52 -1.57
N GLY A 89 -9.25 -6.65 -2.21
CA GLY A 89 -8.56 -7.80 -1.65
C GLY A 89 -7.06 -7.72 -1.91
N GLU A 90 -6.34 -8.78 -1.53
CA GLU A 90 -4.89 -8.82 -1.59
C GLU A 90 -4.33 -8.73 -3.03
N LEU A 91 -5.01 -9.33 -3.99
CA LEU A 91 -4.58 -9.30 -5.39
C LEU A 91 -4.70 -7.89 -5.97
N GLU A 92 -5.81 -7.19 -5.67
CA GLU A 92 -6.01 -5.80 -6.07
C GLU A 92 -5.01 -4.86 -5.37
N VAL A 93 -4.60 -5.16 -4.11
CA VAL A 93 -3.51 -4.42 -3.43
C VAL A 93 -2.21 -4.61 -4.17
N ILE A 94 -1.84 -5.84 -4.53
CA ILE A 94 -0.61 -6.14 -5.28
C ILE A 94 -0.64 -5.48 -6.66
N GLN A 95 -1.77 -5.54 -7.35
CA GLN A 95 -1.98 -4.86 -8.62
C GLN A 95 -1.83 -3.34 -8.48
N PHE A 96 -2.47 -2.75 -7.46
CA PHE A 96 -2.35 -1.31 -7.18
C PHE A 96 -0.90 -0.88 -6.94
N ILE A 97 -0.12 -1.68 -6.23
CA ILE A 97 1.30 -1.42 -6.02
C ILE A 97 2.04 -1.41 -7.38
N ASN A 98 1.83 -2.42 -8.20
CA ASN A 98 2.53 -2.56 -9.49
C ASN A 98 2.13 -1.50 -10.52
N GLU A 99 0.85 -1.10 -10.55
CA GLU A 99 0.33 -0.19 -11.58
C GLU A 99 0.33 1.27 -11.14
N GLN A 100 -0.03 1.54 -9.87
CA GLN A 100 -0.26 2.89 -9.39
C GLN A 100 0.89 3.43 -8.55
N VAL A 101 1.41 2.64 -7.58
CA VAL A 101 2.50 3.09 -6.72
C VAL A 101 3.80 3.19 -7.51
N LYS A 102 4.13 2.17 -8.29
CA LYS A 102 5.33 2.12 -9.14
C LYS A 102 5.40 3.28 -10.14
N THR A 103 4.26 3.71 -10.66
CA THR A 103 4.16 4.83 -11.64
C THR A 103 3.92 6.19 -10.98
N ASN A 104 3.96 6.25 -9.64
CA ASN A 104 3.69 7.46 -8.86
C ASN A 104 2.27 8.06 -9.05
N GLN A 105 1.33 7.27 -9.57
CA GLN A 105 -0.08 7.65 -9.75
C GLN A 105 -0.93 7.34 -8.52
N GLY A 106 -0.43 6.53 -7.61
CA GLY A 106 -1.11 6.14 -6.39
C GLY A 106 -0.18 6.01 -5.20
N ILE A 107 -0.76 5.98 -4.02
CA ILE A 107 -0.06 5.78 -2.74
C ILE A 107 -0.78 4.71 -1.94
N LEU A 108 -0.04 3.71 -1.48
CA LEU A 108 -0.49 2.73 -0.51
C LEU A 108 -0.28 3.30 0.91
N ILE A 109 -1.35 3.53 1.66
CA ILE A 109 -1.31 4.21 2.95
C ILE A 109 -1.54 3.21 4.09
N ASP A 110 -0.53 3.08 4.94
CA ASP A 110 -0.67 2.50 6.27
C ASP A 110 -1.28 3.55 7.21
N ALA A 111 -2.59 3.46 7.48
CA ALA A 111 -3.32 4.41 8.30
C ALA A 111 -3.17 4.16 9.82
N ARG A 112 -2.35 3.20 10.22
CA ARG A 112 -2.09 2.86 11.62
C ARG A 112 -1.24 3.93 12.30
N THR A 113 -1.23 3.88 13.64
CA THR A 113 -0.30 4.69 14.42
C THR A 113 1.17 4.33 14.11
N PRO A 114 2.13 5.25 14.27
CA PRO A 114 3.54 4.97 14.02
C PRO A 114 4.07 3.75 14.78
N SER A 115 3.59 3.52 16.01
CA SER A 115 3.99 2.37 16.83
C SER A 115 3.55 1.01 16.25
N TRP A 116 2.46 0.96 15.50
CA TRP A 116 2.06 -0.23 14.75
C TRP A 116 2.82 -0.38 13.44
N HIS A 117 3.03 0.72 12.73
CA HIS A 117 3.83 0.75 11.51
C HIS A 117 5.25 0.24 11.74
N ALA A 118 5.91 0.70 12.81
CA ALA A 118 7.28 0.28 13.17
C ALA A 118 7.44 -1.22 13.43
N LYS A 119 6.34 -1.94 13.76
CA LYS A 119 6.35 -3.40 13.96
C LYS A 119 6.30 -4.21 12.66
N GLY A 120 6.06 -3.55 11.55
CA GLY A 120 5.95 -4.15 10.23
C GLY A 120 4.82 -3.53 9.41
N THR A 121 5.04 -3.44 8.10
CA THR A 121 4.12 -2.83 7.15
C THR A 121 4.05 -3.63 5.85
N ILE A 122 3.02 -3.42 5.06
CA ILE A 122 2.96 -3.95 3.68
C ILE A 122 4.01 -3.21 2.85
N PRO A 123 4.89 -3.93 2.11
CA PRO A 123 5.89 -3.30 1.26
C PRO A 123 5.28 -2.26 0.31
N GLY A 124 5.93 -1.13 0.12
CA GLY A 124 5.41 -0.02 -0.69
C GLY A 124 4.49 0.94 0.06
N SER A 125 4.16 0.68 1.34
CA SER A 125 3.30 1.55 2.13
C SER A 125 4.03 2.77 2.68
N VAL A 126 3.31 3.89 2.73
CA VAL A 126 3.68 5.11 3.45
C VAL A 126 2.82 5.22 4.70
N ASN A 127 3.42 5.45 5.87
CA ASN A 127 2.64 5.67 7.08
C ASN A 127 2.08 7.09 7.12
N VAL A 128 0.75 7.18 7.12
CA VAL A 128 0.01 8.42 7.40
C VAL A 128 -1.07 8.07 8.43
N PRO A 129 -0.83 8.35 9.70
CA PRO A 129 -1.78 8.01 10.77
C PRO A 129 -3.17 8.61 10.51
N PHE A 130 -4.20 7.83 10.76
CA PHE A 130 -5.60 8.22 10.53
C PHE A 130 -5.99 9.55 11.20
N THR A 131 -5.30 9.93 12.27
CA THR A 131 -5.51 11.17 13.03
C THR A 131 -5.18 12.42 12.23
N VAL A 132 -4.26 12.32 11.25
CA VAL A 132 -3.86 13.46 10.38
C VAL A 132 -5.08 14.02 9.63
N PHE A 133 -5.98 13.17 9.17
CA PHE A 133 -7.17 13.60 8.42
C PHE A 133 -8.30 14.17 9.28
N ALA A 134 -8.10 14.21 10.58
CA ALA A 134 -8.98 14.91 11.53
C ALA A 134 -8.45 16.28 11.97
N LEU A 135 -7.23 16.65 11.53
CA LEU A 135 -6.61 17.94 11.83
C LEU A 135 -7.35 19.10 11.13
N SER A 136 -7.12 20.29 11.64
CA SER A 136 -7.61 21.53 11.01
C SER A 136 -7.07 21.65 9.58
N ARG A 137 -7.88 22.22 8.66
CA ARG A 137 -7.46 22.49 7.27
C ARG A 137 -6.24 23.41 7.15
N ASN A 138 -5.91 24.15 8.22
CA ASN A 138 -4.74 25.03 8.29
C ASN A 138 -3.55 24.39 8.98
N ASP A 139 -3.69 23.14 9.43
CA ASP A 139 -2.61 22.41 10.08
C ASP A 139 -1.48 22.09 9.09
N LYS A 140 -0.26 22.34 9.51
CA LYS A 140 0.93 22.15 8.65
C LYS A 140 1.14 20.70 8.26
N GLU A 141 0.89 19.76 9.19
CA GLU A 141 1.05 18.33 8.93
C GLU A 141 0.05 17.85 7.87
N LEU A 142 -1.23 18.26 8.00
CA LEU A 142 -2.25 17.94 7.00
C LEU A 142 -1.88 18.53 5.63
N ILE A 143 -1.43 19.78 5.58
CA ILE A 143 -1.03 20.44 4.33
C ILE A 143 0.11 19.68 3.64
N GLU A 144 1.14 19.29 4.38
CA GLU A 144 2.28 18.55 3.84
C GLU A 144 1.86 17.14 3.36
N VAL A 145 0.96 16.48 4.06
CA VAL A 145 0.41 15.19 3.63
C VAL A 145 -0.40 15.35 2.35
N MET A 146 -1.25 16.37 2.26
CA MET A 146 -2.05 16.62 1.05
C MET A 146 -1.17 16.95 -0.17
N LYS A 147 -0.06 17.66 0.00
CA LYS A 147 0.92 17.89 -1.07
C LYS A 147 1.54 16.58 -1.59
N LYS A 148 1.86 15.62 -0.70
CA LYS A 148 2.33 14.29 -1.13
C LYS A 148 1.31 13.53 -1.99
N PHE A 149 0.04 13.87 -1.86
CA PHE A 149 -1.06 13.32 -2.65
C PHE A 149 -1.33 14.11 -3.94
N ASP A 150 -0.46 15.05 -4.29
CA ASP A 150 -0.61 16.01 -5.40
C ASP A 150 -1.89 16.85 -5.29
N VAL A 151 -2.24 17.21 -4.04
CA VAL A 151 -3.36 18.08 -3.72
C VAL A 151 -2.82 19.41 -3.21
N GLU A 152 -3.09 20.47 -3.93
CA GLU A 152 -2.65 21.81 -3.59
C GLU A 152 -3.73 22.62 -2.87
N ARG A 153 -3.29 23.57 -2.08
CA ARG A 153 -4.17 24.54 -1.46
C ARG A 153 -4.54 25.63 -2.46
N ARG A 154 -5.83 25.91 -2.60
CA ARG A 154 -6.27 27.02 -3.47
C ARG A 154 -5.84 28.35 -2.88
N LYS A 155 -5.26 29.21 -3.71
CA LYS A 155 -4.84 30.56 -3.33
C LYS A 155 -6.01 31.55 -3.23
N THR A 156 -7.11 31.28 -3.95
CA THR A 156 -8.34 32.08 -3.97
C THR A 156 -9.54 31.13 -3.84
N ALA A 157 -10.57 31.57 -3.10
CA ALA A 157 -11.81 30.82 -3.05
C ALA A 157 -12.39 30.71 -4.47
N ALA A 158 -12.66 29.48 -4.92
CA ALA A 158 -13.34 29.25 -6.19
C ALA A 158 -14.82 29.63 -6.03
N SER A 159 -15.12 30.91 -5.98
CA SER A 159 -16.49 31.43 -5.95
C SER A 159 -16.62 32.52 -7.01
N GLY A 160 -17.45 32.26 -7.99
CA GLY A 160 -17.87 33.20 -9.00
C GLY A 160 -19.32 32.93 -9.35
N TYR A 161 -20.09 33.95 -9.69
CA TYR A 161 -21.49 33.87 -10.09
C TYR A 161 -21.78 32.71 -11.05
N TRP A 162 -20.90 32.48 -12.03
CA TRP A 162 -21.02 31.36 -13.00
C TRP A 162 -20.79 29.99 -12.41
N THR A 163 -19.92 29.87 -11.41
CA THR A 163 -19.66 28.61 -10.71
C THR A 163 -20.85 28.22 -9.83
N ASP A 164 -21.41 29.20 -9.15
CA ASP A 164 -22.60 29.01 -8.31
C ASP A 164 -23.85 28.66 -9.16
N LEU A 165 -24.00 29.30 -10.32
CA LEU A 165 -25.12 29.01 -11.25
C LEU A 165 -25.01 27.60 -11.84
N LYS A 166 -23.84 27.14 -12.23
CA LYS A 166 -23.62 25.78 -12.75
C LYS A 166 -23.90 24.70 -11.69
N ASP A 167 -23.55 24.94 -10.45
CA ASP A 167 -23.84 24.03 -9.32
C ASP A 167 -25.36 23.95 -9.05
N ILE A 168 -26.06 25.10 -9.04
CA ILE A 168 -27.52 25.18 -8.89
C ILE A 168 -28.24 24.45 -10.03
N LEU A 169 -27.73 24.55 -11.26
CA LEU A 169 -28.29 23.88 -12.44
C LEU A 169 -27.88 22.42 -12.55
N GLY A 170 -27.05 21.89 -11.65
CA GLY A 170 -26.58 20.52 -11.68
C GLY A 170 -25.61 20.20 -12.84
N ILE A 171 -25.10 21.21 -13.54
CA ILE A 171 -24.22 21.06 -14.69
C ILE A 171 -22.81 20.69 -14.25
N GLU A 172 -22.35 21.26 -13.14
CA GLU A 172 -21.00 21.07 -12.60
C GLU A 172 -21.03 21.25 -11.07
N LYS A 173 -20.44 20.30 -10.32
CA LYS A 173 -20.32 20.46 -8.88
C LYS A 173 -19.38 21.60 -8.53
N LYS A 174 -19.78 22.43 -7.55
CA LYS A 174 -18.94 23.50 -7.02
C LYS A 174 -17.57 22.95 -6.60
N PRO A 175 -16.45 23.53 -7.09
CA PRO A 175 -15.12 23.09 -6.72
C PRO A 175 -14.89 23.27 -5.20
N ASN A 176 -14.09 22.37 -4.61
CA ASN A 176 -13.72 22.49 -3.20
C ASN A 176 -13.07 23.87 -2.96
N PRO A 177 -13.55 24.65 -1.97
CA PRO A 177 -13.04 26.03 -1.78
C PRO A 177 -11.62 26.08 -1.22
N PHE A 178 -11.12 24.97 -0.62
CA PHE A 178 -9.81 24.93 0.06
C PHE A 178 -8.75 24.18 -0.71
N TRP A 179 -9.14 23.10 -1.38
CA TRP A 179 -8.24 22.13 -1.98
C TRP A 179 -8.48 21.98 -3.47
N ASP A 180 -7.40 21.84 -4.22
CA ASP A 180 -7.44 21.44 -5.62
C ASP A 180 -7.12 19.95 -5.76
N PHE A 181 -8.12 19.17 -6.15
CA PHE A 181 -8.01 17.73 -6.36
C PHE A 181 -7.81 17.33 -7.81
N SER A 182 -7.58 18.29 -8.73
CA SER A 182 -7.47 17.99 -10.17
C SER A 182 -6.37 16.98 -10.49
N SER A 183 -5.23 17.10 -9.80
CA SER A 183 -4.07 16.21 -9.95
C SER A 183 -3.99 15.12 -8.85
N ALA A 184 -4.99 15.04 -7.97
CA ALA A 184 -4.93 14.13 -6.81
C ALA A 184 -4.65 12.68 -7.21
N LYS A 185 -3.74 12.01 -6.49
CA LYS A 185 -3.38 10.60 -6.66
C LYS A 185 -4.50 9.66 -6.24
N ASN A 186 -4.45 8.43 -6.68
CA ASN A 186 -5.25 7.34 -6.12
C ASN A 186 -4.67 6.92 -4.76
N LEU A 187 -5.51 6.72 -3.76
CA LEU A 187 -5.08 6.32 -2.42
C LEU A 187 -5.72 5.00 -2.05
N LEU A 188 -4.90 4.02 -1.66
CA LEU A 188 -5.35 2.76 -1.09
C LEU A 188 -4.98 2.71 0.39
N LEU A 189 -6.01 2.70 1.26
CA LEU A 189 -5.83 2.78 2.71
C LEU A 189 -6.14 1.46 3.39
N TRP A 190 -5.28 1.10 4.36
CA TRP A 190 -5.41 -0.12 5.15
C TRP A 190 -5.02 0.11 6.61
N CYS A 191 -5.37 -0.84 7.50
CA CYS A 191 -4.94 -0.86 8.90
C CYS A 191 -4.74 -2.29 9.43
N ASN A 192 -5.05 -2.59 10.69
CA ASN A 192 -4.70 -3.89 11.28
C ASN A 192 -5.57 -5.08 10.83
N GLY A 193 -6.75 -4.83 10.30
CA GLY A 193 -7.65 -5.90 9.89
C GLY A 193 -9.12 -5.48 9.91
N MET A 194 -10.02 -6.41 9.62
CA MET A 194 -11.46 -6.18 9.49
C MET A 194 -12.18 -5.69 10.77
N TRP A 195 -11.49 -5.68 11.89
CA TRP A 195 -11.93 -5.15 13.18
C TRP A 195 -11.31 -3.78 13.53
N CYS A 196 -10.50 -3.22 12.62
CA CYS A 196 -9.73 -1.99 12.86
C CYS A 196 -10.42 -0.78 12.23
N GLY A 197 -10.81 0.19 13.05
CA GLY A 197 -11.46 1.41 12.57
C GLY A 197 -10.54 2.54 12.11
N GLN A 198 -9.21 2.33 12.00
CA GLN A 198 -8.26 3.41 11.68
C GLN A 198 -8.34 3.82 10.20
N SER A 199 -8.26 2.88 9.26
CA SER A 199 -8.41 3.19 7.83
C SER A 199 -9.81 3.68 7.45
N PRO A 200 -10.93 3.14 8.00
CA PRO A 200 -12.25 3.74 7.82
C PRO A 200 -12.33 5.21 8.27
N ARG A 201 -11.74 5.55 9.43
CA ARG A 201 -11.67 6.93 9.91
C ARG A 201 -10.84 7.83 9.02
N ALA A 202 -9.70 7.33 8.51
CA ALA A 202 -8.86 8.04 7.54
C ALA A 202 -9.65 8.35 6.26
N ILE A 203 -10.34 7.37 5.70
CA ILE A 203 -11.20 7.53 4.51
C ILE A 203 -12.31 8.55 4.76
N GLN A 204 -13.02 8.46 5.89
CA GLN A 204 -14.06 9.43 6.24
C GLN A 204 -13.49 10.85 6.42
N GLY A 205 -12.29 10.97 7.00
CA GLY A 205 -11.58 12.26 7.11
C GLY A 205 -11.26 12.85 5.73
N LEU A 206 -10.71 12.06 4.82
CA LEU A 206 -10.41 12.47 3.44
C LEU A 206 -11.68 12.89 2.68
N LEU A 207 -12.77 12.15 2.81
CA LEU A 207 -14.06 12.51 2.20
C LEU A 207 -14.60 13.83 2.76
N LYS A 208 -14.48 14.08 4.06
CA LYS A 208 -14.85 15.38 4.69
C LYS A 208 -13.99 16.54 4.20
N LEU A 209 -12.74 16.28 3.85
CA LEU A 209 -11.86 17.27 3.23
C LEU A 209 -12.21 17.50 1.74
N GLY A 210 -13.06 16.66 1.15
CA GLY A 210 -13.51 16.73 -0.24
C GLY A 210 -12.69 15.88 -1.20
N TYR A 211 -11.86 14.96 -0.71
CA TYR A 211 -11.13 14.03 -1.57
C TYR A 211 -12.09 13.20 -2.42
N PRO A 212 -11.88 13.07 -3.75
CA PRO A 212 -12.81 12.34 -4.61
C PRO A 212 -12.94 10.87 -4.20
N ALA A 213 -14.14 10.41 -3.88
CA ALA A 213 -14.40 9.04 -3.42
C ALA A 213 -13.86 7.98 -4.41
N LYS A 214 -13.97 8.23 -5.71
CA LYS A 214 -13.46 7.31 -6.76
C LYS A 214 -11.95 7.10 -6.72
N LYS A 215 -11.20 8.05 -6.15
CA LYS A 215 -9.75 7.97 -5.96
C LYS A 215 -9.34 7.30 -4.65
N LEU A 216 -10.31 6.95 -3.79
CA LEU A 216 -10.08 6.23 -2.54
C LEU A 216 -10.41 4.76 -2.70
N LYS A 217 -9.51 3.91 -2.22
CA LYS A 217 -9.66 2.45 -2.15
C LYS A 217 -9.46 2.01 -0.71
N TYR A 218 -10.14 0.95 -0.32
CA TYR A 218 -10.11 0.42 1.03
C TYR A 218 -9.65 -1.04 1.03
N TYR A 219 -8.53 -1.34 1.66
CA TYR A 219 -8.15 -2.72 1.94
C TYR A 219 -8.58 -3.05 3.37
N ARG A 220 -9.75 -3.73 3.49
CA ARG A 220 -10.43 -4.01 4.74
C ARG A 220 -9.68 -5.00 5.61
N ASP A 221 -9.13 -6.05 5.01
CA ASP A 221 -8.53 -7.18 5.71
C ASP A 221 -7.17 -6.82 6.32
N GLY A 222 -6.52 -5.78 5.81
CA GLY A 222 -5.36 -5.13 6.40
C GLY A 222 -4.22 -6.08 6.72
N MET A 223 -3.43 -5.76 7.75
CA MET A 223 -2.27 -6.57 8.11
C MET A 223 -2.64 -8.00 8.53
N GLN A 224 -3.82 -8.20 9.13
CA GLN A 224 -4.24 -9.54 9.54
C GLN A 224 -4.51 -10.43 8.33
N GLY A 225 -5.29 -9.97 7.34
CA GLY A 225 -5.54 -10.71 6.11
C GLY A 225 -4.24 -10.96 5.34
N TRP A 226 -3.41 -9.95 5.22
CA TRP A 226 -2.09 -10.03 4.60
C TRP A 226 -1.22 -11.15 5.19
N GLN A 227 -1.16 -11.24 6.53
CA GLN A 227 -0.39 -12.27 7.23
C GLN A 227 -1.06 -13.64 7.24
N ILE A 228 -2.40 -13.73 7.22
CA ILE A 228 -3.12 -15.01 7.08
C ILE A 228 -2.72 -15.72 5.79
N LEU A 229 -2.49 -14.95 4.72
CA LEU A 229 -2.02 -15.49 3.44
C LEU A 229 -0.50 -15.67 3.38
N GLY A 230 0.22 -15.40 4.45
CA GLY A 230 1.67 -15.52 4.52
C GLY A 230 2.41 -14.54 3.61
N LEU A 231 1.82 -13.40 3.27
CA LEU A 231 2.42 -12.40 2.40
C LEU A 231 3.53 -11.62 3.09
N THR A 232 4.52 -11.18 2.32
CA THR A 232 5.72 -10.47 2.81
C THR A 232 5.37 -9.23 3.62
N VAL A 233 5.99 -9.10 4.79
CA VAL A 233 5.93 -7.92 5.66
C VAL A 233 7.35 -7.34 5.76
N THR A 234 7.48 -6.01 5.68
CA THR A 234 8.76 -5.31 5.88
C THR A 234 8.72 -4.51 7.18
N THR A 235 9.87 -4.39 7.83
CA THR A 235 10.04 -3.47 8.96
C THR A 235 10.63 -2.17 8.42
N PRO A 236 9.96 -1.02 8.65
CA PRO A 236 10.52 0.27 8.25
C PRO A 236 11.86 0.53 8.94
N LYS A 237 12.81 1.09 8.20
CA LYS A 237 14.12 1.52 8.74
C LYS A 237 14.02 2.91 9.36
#